data_5e0bb23dbf74bec81fde4fd8e21d9842
#
_entry.id   5e0bb23dbf74bec81fde4fd8e21d9842
#
_cell.length_a   1.000
_cell.length_b   1.000
_cell.length_c   1.000
_cell.angle_alpha   90.00
_cell.angle_beta   90.00
_cell.angle_gamma   90.00
#
_symmetry.space_group_name_H-M   'P 1'
#
loop_
_entity.id
_entity.type
_entity.pdbx_description
1 polymer ?
#
loop_
_entity_poly.entity_id
_entity_poly.type
_entity_poly.pdbx_seq_one_letter_code
_entity_poly.pdbx_strand_id
1 'polypeptide(L)'
;TYKIDKISLENIPKTGRVIFVANHPLGGLDGLSVLRLISSVRTDVKILANVYLKKIEPIKDMFIGIDNLTNLNTKETLKSIITHIENEKAIIIFPAGEVSRTKNFKVQDGAWRDGFLKFAKKTRAPIVPIFIGGKNSPLFYLASMINRPLSGLLLGHELFNKRDKFINIKVGEMIPYENLNLGDFSNAEVANLMKKHIYSLKKDSKGIFKTQQILIKAQDPNALADEISRGEKLGFTRDNKGIYLCETKEYSPLLLELGRLRELTFRSVGEGTNRRYDIDKFDLYYKHLVLFDDEKREIIGAYRLGITDEIAPEINSEKLYTQTLFDYGAGSEFLFSNGVELGRSFVQPKFWGSRALDYLWIGIGAYVKKYPSTRYLFGPVSISVSYPRPARNLIIY
;
A
#
# COMPACT_ATOMS: atom_id res chain seq x y z
N THR A 1 0.23 -17.56 -22.55
CA THR A 1 0.95 -16.32 -22.15
C THR A 1 -0.05 -15.33 -21.58
N TYR A 2 0.34 -14.51 -20.58
CA TYR A 2 -0.48 -13.42 -20.04
C TYR A 2 0.06 -12.06 -20.50
N LYS A 3 -0.84 -11.07 -20.55
CA LYS A 3 -0.51 -9.66 -20.77
C LYS A 3 -0.85 -8.87 -19.52
N ILE A 4 0.10 -8.07 -19.06
CA ILE A 4 -0.03 -7.22 -17.86
C ILE A 4 0.59 -5.85 -18.15
N ASP A 5 0.02 -4.80 -17.61
CA ASP A 5 0.60 -3.47 -17.66
C ASP A 5 1.61 -3.24 -16.50
N LYS A 6 2.46 -2.22 -16.64
CA LYS A 6 3.50 -1.91 -15.66
C LYS A 6 2.92 -1.55 -14.28
N ILE A 7 1.81 -0.81 -14.23
CA ILE A 7 1.16 -0.39 -12.99
C ILE A 7 0.65 -1.61 -12.22
N SER A 8 -0.02 -2.52 -12.92
CA SER A 8 -0.47 -3.79 -12.32
C SER A 8 0.68 -4.62 -11.74
N LEU A 9 1.83 -4.66 -12.40
CA LEU A 9 2.99 -5.38 -11.87
C LEU A 9 3.54 -4.74 -10.60
N GLU A 10 3.54 -3.41 -10.53
CA GLU A 10 3.98 -2.64 -9.37
C GLU A 10 3.04 -2.78 -8.16
N ASN A 11 1.79 -3.19 -8.37
CA ASN A 11 0.81 -3.47 -7.32
C ASN A 11 0.99 -4.84 -6.64
N ILE A 12 1.99 -5.64 -7.03
CA ILE A 12 2.30 -6.91 -6.36
C ILE A 12 3.32 -6.65 -5.25
N PRO A 13 2.95 -6.83 -3.95
CA PRO A 13 3.88 -6.64 -2.84
C PRO A 13 4.96 -7.73 -2.86
N LYS A 14 6.23 -7.30 -2.72
CA LYS A 14 7.39 -8.21 -2.79
C LYS A 14 7.53 -9.07 -1.55
N THR A 15 7.11 -8.59 -0.40
CA THR A 15 7.20 -9.22 0.91
C THR A 15 5.97 -8.90 1.74
N GLY A 16 5.84 -9.55 2.89
CA GLY A 16 4.75 -9.34 3.81
C GLY A 16 3.52 -10.19 3.48
N ARG A 17 2.67 -10.40 4.50
CA ARG A 17 1.43 -11.16 4.36
C ARG A 17 0.48 -10.49 3.39
N VAL A 18 -0.14 -11.27 2.49
CA VAL A 18 -1.11 -10.76 1.54
C VAL A 18 -2.02 -11.87 1.01
N ILE A 19 -3.28 -11.53 0.77
CA ILE A 19 -4.25 -12.40 0.13
C ILE A 19 -4.57 -11.82 -1.25
N PHE A 20 -4.18 -12.53 -2.31
CA PHE A 20 -4.60 -12.21 -3.67
C PHE A 20 -5.98 -12.82 -3.92
N VAL A 21 -6.92 -12.00 -4.35
CA VAL A 21 -8.30 -12.42 -4.63
C VAL A 21 -8.62 -12.16 -6.08
N ALA A 22 -9.05 -13.20 -6.80
CA ALA A 22 -9.28 -13.12 -8.24
C ALA A 22 -10.64 -13.70 -8.66
N ASN A 23 -11.19 -13.19 -9.78
CA ASN A 23 -12.26 -13.84 -10.51
C ASN A 23 -11.74 -15.07 -11.26
N HIS A 24 -12.63 -15.98 -11.70
CA HIS A 24 -12.24 -17.31 -12.20
C HIS A 24 -12.86 -17.65 -13.58
N PRO A 25 -12.54 -16.91 -14.66
CA PRO A 25 -13.19 -17.07 -15.96
C PRO A 25 -12.77 -18.32 -16.76
N LEU A 26 -11.53 -18.80 -16.61
CA LEU A 26 -10.93 -19.81 -17.51
C LEU A 26 -10.61 -21.15 -16.83
N GLY A 27 -10.78 -21.26 -15.50
CA GLY A 27 -10.48 -22.48 -14.75
C GLY A 27 -9.00 -22.63 -14.41
N GLY A 28 -8.42 -23.82 -14.57
CA GLY A 28 -7.04 -24.10 -14.19
C GLY A 28 -6.00 -23.13 -14.78
N LEU A 29 -6.30 -22.55 -15.95
CA LEU A 29 -5.44 -21.59 -16.61
C LEU A 29 -5.32 -20.27 -15.84
N ASP A 30 -6.39 -19.84 -15.14
CA ASP A 30 -6.34 -18.65 -14.28
C ASP A 30 -5.37 -18.83 -13.13
N GLY A 31 -5.49 -19.98 -12.44
CA GLY A 31 -4.62 -20.31 -11.32
C GLY A 31 -3.14 -20.35 -11.73
N LEU A 32 -2.82 -21.03 -12.82
CA LEU A 32 -1.45 -21.14 -13.33
C LEU A 32 -0.91 -19.77 -13.80
N SER A 33 -1.72 -18.97 -14.48
CA SER A 33 -1.31 -17.64 -14.97
C SER A 33 -1.03 -16.66 -13.84
N VAL A 34 -1.91 -16.60 -12.84
CA VAL A 34 -1.73 -15.75 -11.67
C VAL A 34 -0.57 -16.24 -10.81
N LEU A 35 -0.46 -17.55 -10.60
CA LEU A 35 0.67 -18.12 -9.86
C LEU A 35 2.00 -17.76 -10.51
N ARG A 36 2.14 -17.97 -11.85
CA ARG A 36 3.33 -17.60 -12.62
C ARG A 36 3.63 -16.11 -12.53
N LEU A 37 2.60 -15.26 -12.63
CA LEU A 37 2.74 -13.81 -12.52
C LEU A 37 3.29 -13.42 -11.15
N ILE A 38 2.67 -13.86 -10.07
CA ILE A 38 3.08 -13.49 -8.72
C ILE A 38 4.44 -14.10 -8.38
N SER A 39 4.72 -15.35 -8.82
CA SER A 39 6.02 -16.00 -8.63
C SER A 39 7.18 -15.31 -9.35
N SER A 40 6.90 -14.45 -10.33
CA SER A 40 7.94 -13.61 -10.96
C SER A 40 8.39 -12.44 -10.07
N VAL A 41 7.62 -12.12 -9.02
CA VAL A 41 7.91 -11.02 -8.08
C VAL A 41 8.30 -11.55 -6.70
N ARG A 42 7.66 -12.64 -6.23
CA ARG A 42 7.89 -13.26 -4.92
C ARG A 42 7.71 -14.79 -4.99
N THR A 43 8.54 -15.54 -4.29
CA THR A 43 8.60 -17.01 -4.36
C THR A 43 7.79 -17.73 -3.28
N ASP A 44 7.28 -17.01 -2.27
CA ASP A 44 6.60 -17.54 -1.09
C ASP A 44 5.08 -17.66 -1.26
N VAL A 45 4.59 -17.67 -2.49
CA VAL A 45 3.17 -17.71 -2.82
C VAL A 45 2.64 -19.13 -2.88
N LYS A 46 1.44 -19.35 -2.31
CA LYS A 46 0.64 -20.56 -2.48
C LYS A 46 -0.75 -20.23 -3.02
N ILE A 47 -1.36 -21.20 -3.68
CA ILE A 47 -2.71 -21.06 -4.24
C ILE A 47 -3.65 -22.07 -3.59
N LEU A 48 -4.85 -21.61 -3.19
CA LEU A 48 -5.91 -22.49 -2.76
C LEU A 48 -6.57 -23.14 -3.98
N ALA A 49 -6.50 -24.44 -4.07
CA ALA A 49 -7.04 -25.18 -5.21
C ALA A 49 -7.58 -26.55 -4.79
N ASN A 50 -8.33 -27.18 -5.70
CA ASN A 50 -8.85 -28.50 -5.44
C ASN A 50 -7.70 -29.50 -5.18
N VAL A 51 -7.93 -30.43 -4.24
CA VAL A 51 -6.96 -31.48 -3.82
C VAL A 51 -6.37 -32.24 -5.01
N TYR A 52 -7.13 -32.43 -6.10
CA TYR A 52 -6.66 -33.12 -7.28
C TYR A 52 -5.48 -32.43 -7.98
N LEU A 53 -5.35 -31.10 -7.87
CA LEU A 53 -4.23 -30.37 -8.45
C LEU A 53 -2.89 -30.62 -7.74
N LYS A 54 -2.91 -31.10 -6.50
CA LYS A 54 -1.70 -31.55 -5.79
C LYS A 54 -1.03 -32.78 -6.44
N LYS A 55 -1.72 -33.48 -7.33
CA LYS A 55 -1.15 -34.63 -8.07
C LYS A 55 -0.21 -34.20 -9.20
N ILE A 56 -0.10 -32.89 -9.51
CA ILE A 56 0.82 -32.36 -10.48
C ILE A 56 2.18 -32.16 -9.80
N GLU A 57 3.05 -33.17 -9.89
CA GLU A 57 4.33 -33.24 -9.16
C GLU A 57 5.20 -31.97 -9.23
N PRO A 58 5.42 -31.32 -10.39
CA PRO A 58 6.32 -30.16 -10.46
C PRO A 58 5.87 -28.94 -9.65
N ILE A 59 4.59 -28.84 -9.30
CA ILE A 59 4.00 -27.64 -8.64
C ILE A 59 3.19 -27.96 -7.39
N LYS A 60 3.24 -29.21 -6.91
CA LYS A 60 2.43 -29.68 -5.77
C LYS A 60 2.61 -28.82 -4.50
N ASP A 61 3.83 -28.34 -4.23
CA ASP A 61 4.16 -27.56 -3.05
C ASP A 61 3.61 -26.13 -3.09
N MET A 62 3.22 -25.66 -4.27
CA MET A 62 2.58 -24.37 -4.47
C MET A 62 1.06 -24.40 -4.21
N PHE A 63 0.48 -25.59 -3.96
CA PHE A 63 -0.94 -25.76 -3.70
C PHE A 63 -1.25 -26.07 -2.25
N ILE A 64 -2.23 -25.36 -1.70
CA ILE A 64 -2.95 -25.81 -0.50
C ILE A 64 -4.26 -26.41 -0.99
N GLY A 65 -4.40 -27.74 -0.82
CA GLY A 65 -5.60 -28.45 -1.26
C GLY A 65 -6.79 -28.17 -0.39
N ILE A 66 -7.89 -27.75 -1.02
CA ILE A 66 -9.20 -27.63 -0.39
C ILE A 66 -10.17 -28.58 -1.07
N ASP A 67 -11.07 -29.19 -0.28
CA ASP A 67 -12.14 -29.99 -0.84
C ASP A 67 -13.37 -29.13 -1.11
N ASN A 68 -13.56 -28.79 -2.39
CA ASN A 68 -14.70 -28.01 -2.84
C ASN A 68 -15.97 -28.85 -3.02
N LEU A 69 -15.87 -30.19 -3.04
CA LEU A 69 -16.99 -31.08 -3.30
C LEU A 69 -17.75 -31.41 -2.03
N THR A 70 -17.03 -31.69 -0.94
CA THR A 70 -17.64 -32.08 0.35
C THR A 70 -17.87 -30.91 1.29
N ASN A 71 -17.30 -29.71 1.00
CA ASN A 71 -17.25 -28.56 1.91
C ASN A 71 -16.57 -28.84 3.27
N LEU A 72 -15.97 -30.00 3.45
CA LEU A 72 -15.27 -30.45 4.65
C LEU A 72 -13.78 -30.11 4.53
N ASN A 73 -13.46 -28.83 4.74
CA ASN A 73 -12.06 -28.47 4.96
C ASN A 73 -11.67 -28.87 6.38
N THR A 74 -10.62 -29.67 6.52
CA THR A 74 -10.15 -30.10 7.83
C THR A 74 -9.63 -28.89 8.63
N LYS A 75 -9.69 -29.00 9.96
CA LYS A 75 -9.10 -27.99 10.86
C LYS A 75 -7.62 -27.76 10.54
N GLU A 76 -6.91 -28.82 10.15
CA GLU A 76 -5.50 -28.77 9.74
C GLU A 76 -5.30 -27.92 8.51
N THR A 77 -6.16 -28.06 7.48
CA THR A 77 -6.08 -27.23 6.26
C THR A 77 -6.29 -25.76 6.57
N LEU A 78 -7.30 -25.41 7.37
CA LEU A 78 -7.55 -24.03 7.79
C LEU A 78 -6.39 -23.47 8.63
N LYS A 79 -5.83 -24.27 9.55
CA LYS A 79 -4.66 -23.89 10.33
C LYS A 79 -3.44 -23.66 9.44
N SER A 80 -3.20 -24.53 8.46
CA SER A 80 -2.11 -24.38 7.49
C SER A 80 -2.19 -23.08 6.70
N ILE A 81 -3.40 -22.67 6.26
CA ILE A 81 -3.64 -21.41 5.56
C ILE A 81 -3.28 -20.22 6.46
N ILE A 82 -3.82 -20.21 7.69
CA ILE A 82 -3.59 -19.13 8.66
C ILE A 82 -2.10 -19.02 8.98
N THR A 83 -1.44 -20.13 9.32
CA THR A 83 0.00 -20.14 9.63
C THR A 83 0.85 -19.66 8.44
N HIS A 84 0.47 -20.02 7.19
CA HIS A 84 1.16 -19.55 6.01
C HIS A 84 1.11 -18.01 5.88
N ILE A 85 -0.07 -17.43 6.12
CA ILE A 85 -0.25 -15.97 6.07
C ILE A 85 0.44 -15.28 7.24
N GLU A 86 0.35 -15.82 8.47
CA GLU A 86 1.01 -15.28 9.68
C GLU A 86 2.54 -15.28 9.58
N ASN A 87 3.10 -16.20 8.79
CA ASN A 87 4.53 -16.21 8.44
C ASN A 87 4.91 -15.23 7.33
N GLU A 88 4.13 -14.15 7.16
CA GLU A 88 4.36 -13.07 6.19
C GLU A 88 4.40 -13.54 4.72
N LYS A 89 3.68 -14.63 4.39
CA LYS A 89 3.63 -15.24 3.05
C LYS A 89 2.35 -14.90 2.31
N ALA A 90 2.35 -15.13 1.00
CA ALA A 90 1.27 -14.81 0.08
C ALA A 90 0.37 -16.01 -0.22
N ILE A 91 -0.92 -15.75 -0.40
CA ILE A 91 -1.88 -16.77 -0.83
C ILE A 91 -2.80 -16.22 -1.94
N ILE A 92 -3.11 -17.09 -2.92
CA ILE A 92 -4.06 -16.78 -3.98
C ILE A 92 -5.37 -17.53 -3.71
N ILE A 93 -6.49 -16.82 -3.78
CA ILE A 93 -7.82 -17.36 -3.54
C ILE A 93 -8.77 -16.96 -4.68
N PHE A 94 -9.53 -17.95 -5.16
CA PHE A 94 -10.66 -17.78 -6.09
C PHE A 94 -11.97 -17.99 -5.34
N PRO A 95 -12.62 -16.94 -4.83
CA PRO A 95 -13.76 -17.09 -3.92
C PRO A 95 -15.00 -17.72 -4.55
N ALA A 96 -15.12 -17.69 -5.88
CA ALA A 96 -16.21 -18.34 -6.60
C ALA A 96 -16.21 -19.86 -6.41
N GLY A 97 -15.01 -20.47 -6.22
CA GLY A 97 -14.84 -21.91 -6.07
C GLY A 97 -15.16 -22.73 -7.32
N GLU A 98 -15.68 -22.09 -8.37
CA GLU A 98 -15.99 -22.66 -9.68
C GLU A 98 -15.71 -21.65 -10.79
N VAL A 99 -15.62 -22.16 -12.02
CA VAL A 99 -15.37 -21.33 -13.21
C VAL A 99 -16.58 -20.47 -13.53
N SER A 100 -16.34 -19.23 -14.02
CA SER A 100 -17.37 -18.30 -14.46
C SER A 100 -18.31 -18.93 -15.49
N ARG A 101 -19.58 -18.63 -15.39
CA ARG A 101 -20.64 -19.13 -16.28
C ARG A 101 -21.42 -17.99 -16.89
N THR A 102 -22.22 -18.30 -17.90
CA THR A 102 -23.12 -17.34 -18.50
C THR A 102 -24.35 -17.11 -17.60
N LYS A 103 -24.56 -15.86 -17.20
CA LYS A 103 -25.77 -15.41 -16.50
C LYS A 103 -26.21 -14.10 -17.14
N ASN A 104 -27.49 -14.04 -17.58
CA ASN A 104 -28.06 -12.86 -18.27
C ASN A 104 -27.13 -12.39 -19.42
N PHE A 105 -26.74 -13.30 -20.31
CA PHE A 105 -25.85 -13.06 -21.47
C PHE A 105 -24.44 -12.51 -21.12
N LYS A 106 -24.07 -12.49 -19.86
CA LYS A 106 -22.74 -12.06 -19.39
C LYS A 106 -22.01 -13.22 -18.73
N VAL A 107 -20.74 -13.38 -19.07
CA VAL A 107 -19.85 -14.33 -18.40
C VAL A 107 -19.34 -13.69 -17.12
N GLN A 108 -19.69 -14.29 -15.99
CA GLN A 108 -19.26 -13.83 -14.66
C GLN A 108 -19.27 -14.97 -13.64
N ASP A 109 -18.53 -14.78 -12.56
CA ASP A 109 -18.52 -15.72 -11.45
C ASP A 109 -19.91 -15.86 -10.81
N GLY A 110 -20.16 -17.01 -10.22
CA GLY A 110 -21.27 -17.24 -9.31
C GLY A 110 -21.18 -16.40 -8.03
N ALA A 111 -21.88 -16.81 -6.98
CA ALA A 111 -21.76 -16.21 -5.65
C ALA A 111 -20.36 -16.44 -5.09
N TRP A 112 -19.76 -15.41 -4.46
CA TRP A 112 -18.47 -15.52 -3.81
C TRP A 112 -18.63 -15.98 -2.37
N ARG A 113 -17.78 -16.92 -1.96
CA ARG A 113 -17.69 -17.38 -0.56
C ARG A 113 -16.86 -16.38 0.24
N ASP A 114 -17.21 -16.19 1.51
CA ASP A 114 -16.60 -15.22 2.41
C ASP A 114 -15.31 -15.70 3.11
N GLY A 115 -14.82 -16.91 2.83
CA GLY A 115 -13.66 -17.50 3.50
C GLY A 115 -12.40 -16.63 3.47
N PHE A 116 -12.14 -15.98 2.35
CA PHE A 116 -10.99 -15.07 2.22
C PHE A 116 -11.05 -13.87 3.18
N LEU A 117 -12.26 -13.36 3.47
CA LEU A 117 -12.46 -12.29 4.46
C LEU A 117 -12.19 -12.77 5.89
N LYS A 118 -12.58 -14.01 6.21
CA LYS A 118 -12.28 -14.61 7.50
C LYS A 118 -10.78 -14.75 7.72
N PHE A 119 -10.03 -15.17 6.69
CA PHE A 119 -8.57 -15.20 6.73
C PHE A 119 -7.98 -13.80 6.88
N ALA A 120 -8.40 -12.84 6.06
CA ALA A 120 -7.95 -11.45 6.14
C ALA A 120 -8.16 -10.86 7.54
N LYS A 121 -9.35 -11.02 8.12
CA LYS A 121 -9.67 -10.55 9.48
C LYS A 121 -8.83 -11.23 10.56
N LYS A 122 -8.66 -12.55 10.48
CA LYS A 122 -7.90 -13.33 11.47
C LYS A 122 -6.41 -12.96 11.48
N THR A 123 -5.82 -12.80 10.31
CA THR A 123 -4.38 -12.57 10.14
C THR A 123 -4.00 -11.10 9.96
N ARG A 124 -4.99 -10.20 9.91
CA ARG A 124 -4.83 -8.80 9.54
C ARG A 124 -4.11 -8.61 8.20
N ALA A 125 -4.32 -9.56 7.27
CA ALA A 125 -3.70 -9.53 5.96
C ALA A 125 -4.47 -8.59 5.02
N PRO A 126 -3.78 -7.71 4.28
CA PRO A 126 -4.40 -6.93 3.22
C PRO A 126 -4.81 -7.82 2.04
N ILE A 127 -5.73 -7.31 1.23
CA ILE A 127 -6.18 -7.97 0.00
C ILE A 127 -5.65 -7.21 -1.21
N VAL A 128 -5.09 -7.95 -2.17
CA VAL A 128 -4.78 -7.43 -3.51
C VAL A 128 -5.77 -8.01 -4.50
N PRO A 129 -6.63 -7.17 -5.11
CA PRO A 129 -7.65 -7.62 -6.04
C PRO A 129 -7.03 -7.86 -7.42
N ILE A 130 -7.41 -8.97 -8.07
CA ILE A 130 -6.93 -9.33 -9.41
C ILE A 130 -8.13 -9.58 -10.34
N PHE A 131 -8.17 -8.86 -11.46
CA PHE A 131 -9.12 -9.14 -12.52
C PHE A 131 -8.44 -9.93 -13.64
N ILE A 132 -9.04 -11.06 -14.01
CA ILE A 132 -8.61 -11.92 -15.11
C ILE A 132 -9.63 -11.77 -16.24
N GLY A 133 -9.15 -11.31 -17.41
CA GLY A 133 -9.93 -11.19 -18.63
C GLY A 133 -9.85 -12.48 -19.44
N GLY A 134 -11.00 -12.89 -19.98
CA GLY A 134 -11.07 -14.05 -20.84
C GLY A 134 -12.46 -14.67 -20.85
N LYS A 135 -12.65 -15.59 -21.81
CA LYS A 135 -13.87 -16.40 -21.94
C LYS A 135 -13.47 -17.78 -22.45
N ASN A 136 -14.16 -18.81 -22.01
CA ASN A 136 -14.08 -20.14 -22.60
C ASN A 136 -14.83 -20.18 -23.94
N SER A 137 -14.80 -21.31 -24.64
CA SER A 137 -15.49 -21.46 -25.90
C SER A 137 -17.03 -21.42 -25.75
N PRO A 138 -17.77 -21.09 -26.80
CA PRO A 138 -19.23 -21.23 -26.78
C PRO A 138 -19.70 -22.63 -26.41
N LEU A 139 -18.96 -23.64 -26.86
CA LEU A 139 -19.23 -25.05 -26.55
C LEU A 139 -19.17 -25.33 -25.04
N PHE A 140 -18.17 -24.77 -24.34
CA PHE A 140 -18.07 -24.87 -22.88
C PHE A 140 -19.31 -24.29 -22.19
N TYR A 141 -19.79 -23.12 -22.63
CA TYR A 141 -20.95 -22.48 -22.02
C TYR A 141 -22.25 -23.23 -22.32
N LEU A 142 -22.41 -23.74 -23.55
CA LEU A 142 -23.55 -24.58 -23.92
C LEU A 142 -23.58 -25.87 -23.06
N ALA A 143 -22.46 -26.58 -22.98
CA ALA A 143 -22.35 -27.77 -22.13
C ALA A 143 -22.64 -27.46 -20.65
N SER A 144 -22.21 -26.27 -20.16
CA SER A 144 -22.46 -25.86 -18.80
C SER A 144 -23.93 -25.52 -18.48
N MET A 145 -24.71 -25.21 -19.48
CA MET A 145 -26.16 -24.99 -19.35
C MET A 145 -26.90 -26.32 -19.24
N ILE A 146 -26.41 -27.37 -19.91
CA ILE A 146 -27.05 -28.69 -19.94
C ILE A 146 -26.66 -29.50 -18.71
N ASN A 147 -25.32 -29.60 -18.45
CA ASN A 147 -24.79 -30.41 -17.36
C ASN A 147 -23.49 -29.82 -16.81
N ARG A 148 -23.49 -29.43 -15.53
CA ARG A 148 -22.30 -28.83 -14.86
C ARG A 148 -21.10 -29.79 -14.80
N PRO A 149 -21.20 -31.07 -14.41
CA PRO A 149 -20.10 -32.01 -14.44
C PRO A 149 -19.47 -32.17 -15.83
N LEU A 150 -20.28 -32.23 -16.89
CA LEU A 150 -19.79 -32.37 -18.26
C LEU A 150 -18.93 -31.17 -18.68
N SER A 151 -19.31 -29.95 -18.31
CA SER A 151 -18.48 -28.78 -18.58
C SER A 151 -17.15 -28.80 -17.83
N GLY A 152 -17.06 -29.48 -16.67
CA GLY A 152 -15.83 -29.69 -15.93
C GLY A 152 -14.79 -30.51 -16.72
N LEU A 153 -15.23 -31.54 -17.45
CA LEU A 153 -14.37 -32.34 -18.31
C LEU A 153 -13.78 -31.54 -19.49
N LEU A 154 -14.55 -30.55 -19.99
CA LEU A 154 -14.11 -29.69 -21.09
C LEU A 154 -13.03 -28.68 -20.67
N LEU A 155 -12.82 -28.43 -19.36
CA LEU A 155 -11.81 -27.48 -18.89
C LEU A 155 -10.39 -27.89 -19.31
N GLY A 156 -10.08 -29.18 -19.36
CA GLY A 156 -8.81 -29.68 -19.90
C GLY A 156 -8.62 -29.30 -21.38
N HIS A 157 -9.66 -29.50 -22.19
CA HIS A 157 -9.63 -29.09 -23.60
C HIS A 157 -9.52 -27.57 -23.78
N GLU A 158 -10.25 -26.79 -22.97
CA GLU A 158 -10.17 -25.33 -22.99
C GLU A 158 -8.76 -24.81 -22.68
N LEU A 159 -8.02 -25.48 -21.80
CA LEU A 159 -6.63 -25.12 -21.48
C LEU A 159 -5.72 -25.18 -22.73
N PHE A 160 -5.86 -26.21 -23.54
CA PHE A 160 -5.09 -26.36 -24.76
C PHE A 160 -5.55 -25.43 -25.89
N ASN A 161 -6.85 -25.15 -26.00
CA ASN A 161 -7.40 -24.22 -26.99
C ASN A 161 -6.92 -22.77 -26.84
N LYS A 162 -6.26 -22.44 -25.73
CA LYS A 162 -5.73 -21.10 -25.45
C LYS A 162 -4.21 -21.02 -25.55
N ARG A 163 -3.56 -22.02 -26.14
CA ARG A 163 -2.12 -22.12 -26.21
C ARG A 163 -1.44 -20.86 -26.76
N ASP A 164 -2.03 -20.21 -27.77
CA ASP A 164 -1.47 -19.04 -28.44
C ASP A 164 -2.23 -17.73 -28.14
N LYS A 165 -3.10 -17.74 -27.10
CA LYS A 165 -3.87 -16.55 -26.72
C LYS A 165 -3.29 -15.88 -25.50
N PHE A 166 -3.40 -14.54 -25.47
CA PHE A 166 -3.02 -13.75 -24.31
C PHE A 166 -4.19 -13.65 -23.31
N ILE A 167 -3.89 -13.84 -22.05
CA ILE A 167 -4.80 -13.59 -20.93
C ILE A 167 -4.48 -12.20 -20.41
N ASN A 168 -5.47 -11.33 -20.38
CA ASN A 168 -5.31 -10.00 -19.82
C ASN A 168 -5.50 -10.07 -18.29
N ILE A 169 -4.47 -9.70 -17.52
CA ILE A 169 -4.51 -9.67 -16.06
C ILE A 169 -4.32 -8.23 -15.60
N LYS A 170 -5.20 -7.75 -14.74
CA LYS A 170 -5.08 -6.47 -14.05
C LYS A 170 -4.97 -6.73 -12.56
N VAL A 171 -3.92 -6.22 -11.93
CA VAL A 171 -3.73 -6.25 -10.49
C VAL A 171 -4.05 -4.87 -9.94
N GLY A 172 -5.09 -4.79 -9.11
CA GLY A 172 -5.49 -3.54 -8.48
C GLY A 172 -4.60 -3.17 -7.30
N GLU A 173 -4.80 -1.96 -6.78
CA GLU A 173 -4.12 -1.51 -5.57
C GLU A 173 -4.54 -2.33 -4.35
N MET A 174 -3.64 -2.42 -3.38
CA MET A 174 -3.86 -3.14 -2.13
C MET A 174 -4.99 -2.52 -1.31
N ILE A 175 -5.85 -3.34 -0.75
CA ILE A 175 -6.91 -2.96 0.19
C ILE A 175 -6.44 -3.35 1.59
N PRO A 176 -6.08 -2.41 2.48
CA PRO A 176 -5.78 -2.68 3.89
C PRO A 176 -6.92 -3.44 4.57
N TYR A 177 -6.59 -4.31 5.53
CA TYR A 177 -7.64 -5.12 6.19
C TYR A 177 -8.65 -4.25 6.94
N GLU A 178 -8.24 -3.11 7.46
CA GLU A 178 -9.09 -2.12 8.14
C GLU A 178 -10.22 -1.63 7.22
N ASN A 179 -9.93 -1.47 5.93
CA ASN A 179 -10.89 -1.01 4.92
C ASN A 179 -11.87 -2.10 4.46
N LEU A 180 -11.71 -3.35 4.96
CA LEU A 180 -12.65 -4.44 4.75
C LEU A 180 -13.82 -4.42 5.74
N ASN A 181 -13.72 -3.64 6.81
CA ASN A 181 -14.78 -3.48 7.79
C ASN A 181 -15.71 -2.34 7.37
N LEU A 182 -16.83 -2.69 6.76
CA LEU A 182 -17.84 -1.75 6.28
C LEU A 182 -19.04 -1.61 7.25
N GLY A 183 -18.78 -1.67 8.55
CA GLY A 183 -19.82 -1.49 9.57
C GLY A 183 -20.84 -2.63 9.57
N ASP A 184 -22.10 -2.33 9.25
CA ASP A 184 -23.23 -3.26 9.38
C ASP A 184 -23.31 -4.32 8.29
N PHE A 185 -22.39 -4.33 7.31
CA PHE A 185 -22.40 -5.33 6.25
C PHE A 185 -21.92 -6.70 6.74
N SER A 186 -22.70 -7.74 6.43
CA SER A 186 -22.29 -9.14 6.64
C SER A 186 -21.08 -9.50 5.75
N ASN A 187 -20.32 -10.53 6.16
CA ASN A 187 -19.21 -10.99 5.33
C ASN A 187 -19.63 -11.42 3.92
N ALA A 188 -20.84 -11.95 3.73
CA ALA A 188 -21.37 -12.32 2.42
C ALA A 188 -21.60 -11.08 1.53
N GLU A 189 -22.12 -10.00 2.10
CA GLU A 189 -22.29 -8.72 1.40
C GLU A 189 -20.96 -8.11 1.04
N VAL A 190 -20.00 -8.08 1.97
CA VAL A 190 -18.61 -7.60 1.72
C VAL A 190 -17.95 -8.43 0.61
N ALA A 191 -18.15 -9.76 0.58
CA ALA A 191 -17.63 -10.61 -0.50
C ALA A 191 -18.26 -10.25 -1.87
N ASN A 192 -19.54 -9.90 -1.90
CA ASN A 192 -20.21 -9.45 -3.12
C ASN A 192 -19.71 -8.05 -3.56
N LEU A 193 -19.45 -7.15 -2.62
CA LEU A 193 -18.83 -5.86 -2.89
C LEU A 193 -17.40 -6.04 -3.42
N MET A 194 -16.62 -6.97 -2.87
CA MET A 194 -15.27 -7.32 -3.36
C MET A 194 -15.33 -7.83 -4.81
N LYS A 195 -16.29 -8.70 -5.12
CA LYS A 195 -16.53 -9.12 -6.51
C LYS A 195 -16.76 -7.93 -7.43
N LYS A 196 -17.67 -7.01 -7.06
CA LYS A 196 -17.94 -5.78 -7.84
C LYS A 196 -16.69 -4.92 -8.00
N HIS A 197 -15.89 -4.76 -6.93
CA HIS A 197 -14.64 -4.02 -6.95
C HIS A 197 -13.63 -4.63 -7.94
N ILE A 198 -13.46 -5.95 -7.96
CA ILE A 198 -12.57 -6.63 -8.91
C ILE A 198 -13.05 -6.47 -10.34
N TYR A 199 -14.36 -6.58 -10.58
CA TYR A 199 -14.91 -6.37 -11.93
C TYR A 199 -14.82 -4.90 -12.39
N SER A 200 -14.70 -3.91 -11.48
CA SER A 200 -14.47 -2.50 -11.84
C SER A 200 -13.08 -2.27 -12.44
N LEU A 201 -12.08 -3.07 -12.07
CA LEU A 201 -10.73 -3.01 -12.64
C LEU A 201 -10.71 -3.22 -14.16
N LYS A 202 -11.69 -3.95 -14.71
CA LYS A 202 -11.81 -4.12 -16.16
C LYS A 202 -11.95 -2.81 -16.91
N LYS A 203 -12.59 -1.81 -16.29
CA LYS A 203 -12.97 -0.54 -16.92
C LYS A 203 -12.12 0.63 -16.43
N ASP A 204 -11.07 0.37 -15.65
CA ASP A 204 -10.29 1.40 -14.94
C ASP A 204 -11.17 2.39 -14.16
N SER A 205 -12.31 1.90 -13.66
CA SER A 205 -13.25 2.72 -12.91
C SER A 205 -12.95 2.67 -11.42
N LYS A 206 -13.35 3.72 -10.70
CA LYS A 206 -13.19 3.81 -9.25
C LYS A 206 -13.76 2.57 -8.56
N GLY A 207 -12.95 1.93 -7.73
CA GLY A 207 -13.35 0.79 -6.93
C GLY A 207 -14.27 1.17 -5.76
N ILE A 208 -14.76 0.15 -5.05
CA ILE A 208 -15.66 0.33 -3.89
C ILE A 208 -14.86 0.55 -2.60
N PHE A 209 -13.77 -0.21 -2.44
CA PHE A 209 -12.92 -0.13 -1.25
C PHE A 209 -11.88 0.98 -1.39
N LYS A 210 -11.53 1.60 -0.27
CA LYS A 210 -10.36 2.48 -0.21
C LYS A 210 -9.10 1.63 -0.37
N THR A 211 -8.26 2.02 -1.30
CA THR A 211 -7.03 1.31 -1.66
C THR A 211 -5.80 2.06 -1.19
N GLN A 212 -4.68 1.40 -1.24
CA GLN A 212 -3.37 1.91 -0.85
C GLN A 212 -2.32 1.42 -1.85
N GLN A 213 -1.54 2.35 -2.39
CA GLN A 213 -0.44 2.01 -3.27
C GLN A 213 0.73 1.41 -2.47
N ILE A 214 1.50 0.56 -3.12
CA ILE A 214 2.73 0.03 -2.52
C ILE A 214 3.78 1.13 -2.48
N LEU A 215 4.47 1.26 -1.34
CA LEU A 215 5.57 2.21 -1.20
C LEU A 215 6.67 1.96 -2.24
N ILE A 216 7.31 3.02 -2.70
CA ILE A 216 8.52 2.88 -3.50
C ILE A 216 9.60 2.12 -2.72
N LYS A 217 10.59 1.60 -3.42
CA LYS A 217 11.75 0.98 -2.78
C LYS A 217 12.51 2.02 -1.96
N ALA A 218 13.12 1.56 -0.85
CA ALA A 218 14.14 2.34 -0.16
C ALA A 218 15.25 2.75 -1.13
N GLN A 219 15.75 3.95 -0.99
CA GLN A 219 16.81 4.47 -1.82
C GLN A 219 18.16 3.88 -1.41
N ASP A 220 19.14 3.97 -2.30
CA ASP A 220 20.49 3.46 -2.03
C ASP A 220 21.12 4.23 -0.86
N PRO A 221 21.64 3.53 0.20
CA PRO A 221 22.19 4.18 1.38
C PRO A 221 23.43 5.05 1.07
N ASN A 222 24.21 4.69 0.04
CA ASN A 222 25.38 5.49 -0.35
C ASN A 222 24.95 6.78 -1.04
N ALA A 223 23.98 6.71 -1.96
CA ALA A 223 23.43 7.87 -2.61
C ALA A 223 22.78 8.84 -1.62
N LEU A 224 22.11 8.32 -0.57
CA LEU A 224 21.58 9.13 0.52
C LEU A 224 22.68 9.83 1.31
N ALA A 225 23.71 9.10 1.73
CA ALA A 225 24.84 9.66 2.47
C ALA A 225 25.56 10.74 1.66
N ASP A 226 25.77 10.51 0.36
CA ASP A 226 26.42 11.47 -0.54
C ASP A 226 25.59 12.75 -0.69
N GLU A 227 24.27 12.64 -0.80
CA GLU A 227 23.38 13.81 -0.94
C GLU A 227 23.29 14.58 0.40
N ILE A 228 23.11 13.88 1.53
CA ILE A 228 23.03 14.49 2.86
C ILE A 228 24.33 15.17 3.25
N SER A 229 25.50 14.60 2.88
CA SER A 229 26.81 15.19 3.18
C SER A 229 27.05 16.55 2.51
N ARG A 230 26.33 16.85 1.44
CA ARG A 230 26.35 18.17 0.76
C ARG A 230 25.48 19.20 1.48
N GLY A 231 24.60 18.76 2.36
CA GLY A 231 23.81 19.64 3.21
C GLY A 231 24.65 20.29 4.30
N GLU A 232 24.08 21.29 4.91
CA GLU A 232 24.70 22.00 6.02
C GLU A 232 24.64 21.17 7.31
N LYS A 233 25.79 20.84 7.88
CA LYS A 233 25.85 20.14 9.16
C LYS A 233 25.60 21.11 10.31
N LEU A 234 24.52 20.87 11.07
CA LEU A 234 24.17 21.66 12.25
C LEU A 234 24.79 21.12 13.55
N GLY A 235 25.17 19.84 13.58
CA GLY A 235 25.80 19.22 14.74
C GLY A 235 25.64 17.71 14.80
N PHE A 236 25.89 17.19 16.00
CA PHE A 236 25.74 15.77 16.34
C PHE A 236 24.94 15.60 17.62
N THR A 237 24.25 14.48 17.72
CA THR A 237 23.61 14.02 18.95
C THR A 237 24.64 13.40 19.91
N ARG A 238 24.24 13.12 21.17
CA ARG A 238 25.13 12.46 22.15
C ARG A 238 25.56 11.06 21.75
N ASP A 239 24.75 10.35 20.97
CA ASP A 239 25.01 9.03 20.41
C ASP A 239 25.53 9.08 18.96
N ASN A 240 26.18 10.22 18.61
CA ASN A 240 26.90 10.44 17.35
C ASN A 240 26.04 10.31 16.09
N LYS A 241 24.76 10.73 16.12
CA LYS A 241 23.96 10.87 14.91
C LYS A 241 24.08 12.28 14.34
N GLY A 242 24.22 12.39 13.03
CA GLY A 242 24.34 13.67 12.35
C GLY A 242 23.02 14.41 12.26
N ILE A 243 23.06 15.73 12.41
CA ILE A 243 21.92 16.62 12.16
C ILE A 243 22.29 17.52 10.98
N TYR A 244 21.50 17.43 9.92
CA TYR A 244 21.77 18.11 8.66
C TYR A 244 20.60 18.97 8.21
N LEU A 245 20.89 20.13 7.63
CA LEU A 245 19.92 20.95 6.89
C LEU A 245 20.19 20.76 5.41
N CYS A 246 19.24 20.16 4.69
CA CYS A 246 19.38 19.76 3.31
C CYS A 246 18.37 20.48 2.41
N GLU A 247 18.80 20.83 1.19
CA GLU A 247 17.93 21.15 0.08
C GLU A 247 17.75 19.91 -0.78
N THR A 248 16.60 19.78 -1.43
CA THR A 248 16.30 18.64 -2.28
C THR A 248 16.02 19.08 -3.72
N LYS A 249 16.23 18.14 -4.65
CA LYS A 249 15.86 18.31 -6.06
C LYS A 249 14.77 17.31 -6.43
N GLU A 250 14.00 17.64 -7.43
CA GLU A 250 12.99 16.75 -7.96
C GLU A 250 13.59 15.37 -8.29
N TYR A 251 12.96 14.31 -7.81
CA TYR A 251 13.39 12.90 -7.97
C TYR A 251 14.76 12.56 -7.36
N SER A 252 15.34 13.42 -6.52
CA SER A 252 16.59 13.08 -5.84
C SER A 252 16.40 11.91 -4.85
N PRO A 253 17.45 11.09 -4.60
CA PRO A 253 17.38 10.01 -3.61
C PRO A 253 16.90 10.46 -2.24
N LEU A 254 17.37 11.62 -1.76
CA LEU A 254 16.95 12.17 -0.47
C LEU A 254 15.46 12.50 -0.46
N LEU A 255 14.96 13.22 -1.46
CA LEU A 255 13.54 13.58 -1.53
C LEU A 255 12.64 12.34 -1.61
N LEU A 256 13.01 11.37 -2.45
CA LEU A 256 12.25 10.13 -2.59
C LEU A 256 12.24 9.33 -1.29
N GLU A 257 13.37 9.25 -0.57
CA GLU A 257 13.41 8.53 0.71
C GLU A 257 12.64 9.25 1.81
N LEU A 258 12.73 10.58 1.91
CA LEU A 258 11.91 11.38 2.82
C LEU A 258 10.43 11.14 2.56
N GLY A 259 9.99 11.20 1.31
CA GLY A 259 8.61 10.94 0.92
C GLY A 259 8.16 9.52 1.25
N ARG A 260 9.02 8.51 1.00
CA ARG A 260 8.76 7.12 1.36
C ARG A 260 8.59 6.92 2.86
N LEU A 261 9.50 7.49 3.67
CA LEU A 261 9.49 7.35 5.12
C LEU A 261 8.36 8.11 5.78
N ARG A 262 7.99 9.28 5.26
CA ARG A 262 6.79 10.02 5.68
C ARG A 262 5.54 9.18 5.48
N GLU A 263 5.34 8.68 4.26
CA GLU A 263 4.17 7.87 3.95
C GLU A 263 4.12 6.60 4.81
N LEU A 264 5.26 5.91 5.00
CA LEU A 264 5.37 4.75 5.90
C LEU A 264 4.93 5.10 7.32
N THR A 265 5.43 6.21 7.85
CA THR A 265 5.15 6.65 9.22
C THR A 265 3.71 7.13 9.39
N PHE A 266 3.24 7.98 8.49
CA PHE A 266 1.88 8.53 8.55
C PHE A 266 0.80 7.46 8.35
N ARG A 267 1.04 6.44 7.52
CA ARG A 267 0.14 5.28 7.44
C ARG A 267 -0.02 4.57 8.78
N SER A 268 1.06 4.45 9.54
CA SER A 268 1.04 3.74 10.84
C SER A 268 0.13 4.42 11.87
N VAL A 269 -0.18 5.71 11.68
CA VAL A 269 -1.06 6.51 12.54
C VAL A 269 -2.37 6.93 11.85
N GLY A 270 -2.63 6.41 10.65
CA GLY A 270 -3.87 6.68 9.91
C GLY A 270 -3.91 8.01 9.16
N GLU A 271 -2.77 8.70 9.02
CA GLU A 271 -2.63 10.01 8.37
C GLU A 271 -1.92 9.93 7.00
N GLY A 272 -1.63 8.73 6.51
CA GLY A 272 -0.99 8.52 5.21
C GLY A 272 -1.85 8.98 4.04
N THR A 273 -1.19 9.40 2.95
CA THR A 273 -1.85 9.79 1.70
C THR A 273 -2.37 8.59 0.91
N ASN A 274 -1.96 7.38 1.27
CA ASN A 274 -2.16 6.11 0.55
C ASN A 274 -1.49 6.06 -0.83
N ARG A 275 -0.60 7.01 -1.13
CA ARG A 275 0.21 7.05 -2.35
C ARG A 275 1.53 6.31 -2.14
N ARG A 276 2.33 6.18 -3.19
CA ARG A 276 3.64 5.50 -3.14
C ARG A 276 4.67 6.21 -2.27
N TYR A 277 4.50 7.52 -2.06
CA TYR A 277 5.30 8.41 -1.22
C TYR A 277 4.51 9.70 -0.93
N ASP A 278 4.84 10.38 0.16
CA ASP A 278 4.30 11.70 0.53
C ASP A 278 5.28 12.79 0.13
N ILE A 279 5.11 13.30 -1.09
CA ILE A 279 5.85 14.45 -1.63
C ILE A 279 4.82 15.43 -2.21
N ASP A 280 5.01 16.72 -1.96
CA ASP A 280 4.21 17.79 -2.52
C ASP A 280 5.09 18.91 -3.12
N LYS A 281 4.47 19.92 -3.73
CA LYS A 281 5.17 21.03 -4.39
C LYS A 281 6.09 21.83 -3.43
N PHE A 282 5.78 21.83 -2.14
CA PHE A 282 6.54 22.57 -1.13
C PHE A 282 7.90 21.92 -0.84
N ASP A 283 8.05 20.63 -1.06
CA ASP A 283 9.31 19.91 -0.82
C ASP A 283 10.46 20.39 -1.68
N LEU A 284 10.18 21.04 -2.82
CA LEU A 284 11.20 21.49 -3.78
C LEU A 284 11.90 22.80 -3.38
N TYR A 285 11.29 23.57 -2.47
CA TYR A 285 11.84 24.87 -2.04
C TYR A 285 11.86 25.06 -0.51
N TYR A 286 11.32 24.10 0.25
CA TYR A 286 11.54 24.01 1.69
C TYR A 286 12.85 23.27 1.96
N LYS A 287 13.52 23.62 3.04
CA LYS A 287 14.67 22.88 3.53
C LYS A 287 14.22 21.70 4.41
N HIS A 288 15.07 20.69 4.52
CA HIS A 288 14.79 19.50 5.31
C HIS A 288 15.83 19.35 6.42
N LEU A 289 15.36 19.43 7.66
CA LEU A 289 16.18 19.07 8.83
C LEU A 289 16.15 17.56 8.96
N VAL A 290 17.29 16.92 8.75
CA VAL A 290 17.42 15.45 8.70
C VAL A 290 18.26 14.97 9.86
N LEU A 291 17.72 14.06 10.67
CA LEU A 291 18.46 13.28 11.65
C LEU A 291 18.92 11.99 10.96
N PHE A 292 20.25 11.80 10.85
CA PHE A 292 20.85 10.76 10.04
C PHE A 292 21.84 9.91 10.86
N ASP A 293 21.78 8.60 10.69
CA ASP A 293 22.78 7.67 11.19
C ASP A 293 23.91 7.52 10.16
N ASP A 294 25.03 8.20 10.35
CA ASP A 294 26.16 8.20 9.41
C ASP A 294 26.78 6.81 9.26
N GLU A 295 26.77 5.97 10.30
CA GLU A 295 27.34 4.61 10.27
C GLU A 295 26.45 3.66 9.47
N LYS A 296 25.14 3.68 9.76
CA LYS A 296 24.15 2.82 9.09
C LYS A 296 23.64 3.39 7.78
N ARG A 297 23.97 4.65 7.49
CA ARG A 297 23.53 5.40 6.31
C ARG A 297 22.01 5.40 6.16
N GLU A 298 21.33 5.72 7.25
CA GLU A 298 19.85 5.74 7.27
C GLU A 298 19.29 6.98 7.93
N ILE A 299 18.15 7.48 7.40
CA ILE A 299 17.41 8.58 7.98
C ILE A 299 16.62 8.07 9.19
N ILE A 300 16.80 8.68 10.35
CA ILE A 300 16.07 8.34 11.59
C ILE A 300 14.73 9.08 11.62
N GLY A 301 14.75 10.36 11.27
CA GLY A 301 13.59 11.23 11.21
C GLY A 301 13.93 12.55 10.55
N ALA A 302 12.93 13.36 10.29
CA ALA A 302 13.12 14.67 9.68
C ALA A 302 11.98 15.63 10.02
N TYR A 303 12.26 16.94 9.81
CA TYR A 303 11.30 18.03 9.70
C TYR A 303 11.44 18.71 8.36
N ARG A 304 10.36 19.29 7.85
CA ARG A 304 10.37 20.20 6.71
C ARG A 304 10.29 21.63 7.21
N LEU A 305 11.19 22.51 6.79
CA LEU A 305 11.34 23.90 7.23
C LEU A 305 11.06 24.86 6.07
N GLY A 306 10.01 25.65 6.20
CA GLY A 306 9.72 26.77 5.30
C GLY A 306 10.26 28.07 5.90
N ILE A 307 11.41 28.52 5.42
CA ILE A 307 12.07 29.75 5.89
C ILE A 307 11.38 30.92 5.20
N THR A 308 10.56 31.67 5.97
CA THR A 308 9.59 32.60 5.39
C THR A 308 10.20 33.77 4.63
N ASP A 309 11.27 34.35 5.14
CA ASP A 309 12.00 35.45 4.47
C ASP A 309 12.65 35.02 3.15
N GLU A 310 13.00 33.73 2.98
CA GLU A 310 13.53 33.20 1.74
C GLU A 310 12.41 32.88 0.70
N ILE A 311 11.29 32.29 1.15
CA ILE A 311 10.29 31.69 0.25
C ILE A 311 9.00 32.49 0.12
N ALA A 312 8.63 33.27 1.11
CA ALA A 312 7.36 33.96 1.20
C ALA A 312 7.49 35.32 1.93
N PRO A 313 8.28 36.27 1.43
CA PRO A 313 8.54 37.52 2.12
C PRO A 313 7.28 38.39 2.28
N GLU A 314 6.21 38.12 1.54
CA GLU A 314 4.94 38.81 1.59
C GLU A 314 3.79 37.88 1.97
N ILE A 315 2.83 38.39 2.75
CA ILE A 315 1.67 37.65 3.23
C ILE A 315 0.83 37.01 2.08
N ASN A 316 0.79 37.65 0.93
CA ASN A 316 0.01 37.19 -0.23
C ASN A 316 0.80 36.29 -1.19
N SER A 317 1.98 35.82 -0.81
CA SER A 317 2.84 35.02 -1.69
C SER A 317 2.28 33.63 -2.03
N GLU A 318 1.34 33.08 -1.24
CA GLU A 318 0.72 31.74 -1.36
C GLU A 318 1.76 30.59 -1.44
N LYS A 319 2.94 30.81 -0.87
CA LYS A 319 4.06 29.86 -0.93
C LYS A 319 4.22 29.01 0.33
N LEU A 320 3.48 29.33 1.42
CA LEU A 320 3.49 28.52 2.64
C LEU A 320 2.44 27.41 2.57
N TYR A 321 2.79 26.25 3.12
CA TYR A 321 1.84 25.15 3.23
C TYR A 321 0.63 25.54 4.11
N THR A 322 0.86 26.25 5.20
CA THR A 322 -0.20 26.73 6.09
C THR A 322 -1.17 27.69 5.40
N GLN A 323 -0.76 28.42 4.37
CA GLN A 323 -1.66 29.24 3.54
C GLN A 323 -2.67 28.39 2.72
N THR A 324 -2.45 27.08 2.58
CA THR A 324 -3.45 26.18 1.99
C THR A 324 -4.53 25.75 2.99
N LEU A 325 -4.33 26.02 4.27
CA LEU A 325 -5.17 25.57 5.38
C LEU A 325 -5.85 26.74 6.13
N PHE A 326 -5.19 27.91 6.15
CA PHE A 326 -5.58 29.06 6.94
C PHE A 326 -5.39 30.35 6.15
N ASP A 327 -6.28 31.32 6.39
CA ASP A 327 -6.12 32.69 5.96
C ASP A 327 -5.34 33.47 7.02
N TYR A 328 -4.33 34.22 6.61
CA TYR A 328 -3.55 35.07 7.50
C TYR A 328 -4.18 36.47 7.55
N GLY A 329 -4.59 36.87 8.72
CA GLY A 329 -5.18 38.20 8.96
C GLY A 329 -4.13 39.31 9.17
N ALA A 330 -4.59 40.56 9.22
CA ALA A 330 -3.76 41.70 9.58
C ALA A 330 -3.10 41.47 10.96
N GLY A 331 -1.82 41.78 11.08
CA GLY A 331 -1.03 41.55 12.28
C GLY A 331 -0.24 40.24 12.29
N SER A 332 -0.31 39.45 11.24
CA SER A 332 0.49 38.22 11.09
C SER A 332 1.78 38.42 10.24
N GLU A 333 2.05 39.62 9.79
CA GLU A 333 3.17 40.00 8.93
C GLU A 333 4.53 39.62 9.52
N PHE A 334 4.66 39.62 10.84
CA PHE A 334 5.88 39.25 11.55
C PHE A 334 6.29 37.78 11.32
N LEU A 335 5.34 36.90 11.02
CA LEU A 335 5.62 35.51 10.68
C LEU A 335 6.34 35.38 9.33
N PHE A 336 6.10 36.30 8.40
CA PHE A 336 6.65 36.27 7.05
C PHE A 336 8.07 36.84 6.96
N SER A 337 8.47 37.68 7.90
CA SER A 337 9.80 38.30 7.90
C SER A 337 10.83 37.57 8.76
N ASN A 338 10.41 36.84 9.79
CA ASN A 338 11.32 36.21 10.75
C ASN A 338 10.83 34.82 11.22
N GLY A 339 9.99 34.18 10.46
CA GLY A 339 9.37 32.90 10.81
C GLY A 339 9.99 31.70 10.10
N VAL A 340 9.78 30.55 10.69
CA VAL A 340 10.01 29.26 10.05
C VAL A 340 8.78 28.39 10.25
N GLU A 341 8.18 27.98 9.12
CA GLU A 341 7.09 27.01 9.13
C GLU A 341 7.65 25.61 9.29
N LEU A 342 7.25 24.91 10.35
CA LEU A 342 7.60 23.51 10.62
C LEU A 342 6.49 22.61 10.12
N GLY A 343 6.85 21.60 9.33
CA GLY A 343 5.88 20.65 8.82
C GLY A 343 6.47 19.27 8.54
N ARG A 344 5.58 18.33 8.18
CA ARG A 344 5.97 16.97 7.78
C ARG A 344 6.94 16.29 8.74
N SER A 345 6.80 16.54 10.04
CA SER A 345 7.65 15.92 11.07
C SER A 345 7.39 14.42 11.17
N PHE A 346 8.43 13.63 11.20
CA PHE A 346 8.33 12.20 11.43
C PHE A 346 9.58 11.62 12.10
N VAL A 347 9.36 10.53 12.81
CA VAL A 347 10.39 9.59 13.26
C VAL A 347 9.99 8.22 12.73
N GLN A 348 10.90 7.51 12.05
CA GLN A 348 10.60 6.17 11.54
C GLN A 348 10.06 5.26 12.66
N PRO A 349 9.05 4.40 12.39
CA PRO A 349 8.44 3.54 13.41
C PRO A 349 9.43 2.67 14.19
N LYS A 350 10.51 2.21 13.58
CA LYS A 350 11.55 1.40 14.26
C LYS A 350 12.36 2.17 15.31
N PHE A 351 12.28 3.51 15.32
CA PHE A 351 12.93 4.37 16.31
C PHE A 351 11.95 4.98 17.31
N TRP A 352 10.67 4.57 17.29
CA TRP A 352 9.71 5.03 18.28
C TRP A 352 10.10 4.56 19.68
N GLY A 353 9.85 5.40 20.69
CA GLY A 353 10.29 5.15 22.05
C GLY A 353 11.77 5.44 22.32
N SER A 354 12.55 5.84 21.30
CA SER A 354 13.92 6.35 21.45
C SER A 354 13.94 7.87 21.67
N ARG A 355 15.13 8.43 21.77
CA ARG A 355 15.34 9.89 21.88
C ARG A 355 15.31 10.63 20.54
N ALA A 356 14.88 10.00 19.46
CA ALA A 356 14.92 10.57 18.11
C ALA A 356 14.13 11.88 17.99
N LEU A 357 12.95 11.96 18.66
CA LEU A 357 12.17 13.20 18.69
C LEU A 357 12.88 14.33 19.41
N ASP A 358 13.50 14.04 20.57
CA ASP A 358 14.32 15.01 21.30
C ASP A 358 15.48 15.54 20.44
N TYR A 359 16.13 14.64 19.70
CA TYR A 359 17.21 15.00 18.80
C TYR A 359 16.78 15.89 17.64
N LEU A 360 15.60 15.68 17.10
CA LEU A 360 15.04 16.57 16.10
C LEU A 360 14.78 17.97 16.69
N TRP A 361 14.27 18.06 17.91
CA TRP A 361 14.11 19.34 18.62
C TRP A 361 15.45 20.02 18.92
N ILE A 362 16.49 19.27 19.29
CA ILE A 362 17.87 19.78 19.43
C ILE A 362 18.36 20.34 18.08
N GLY A 363 18.01 19.66 16.96
CA GLY A 363 18.32 20.15 15.62
C GLY A 363 17.64 21.46 15.27
N ILE A 364 16.37 21.62 15.63
CA ILE A 364 15.65 22.91 15.48
C ILE A 364 16.33 24.00 16.33
N GLY A 365 16.72 23.67 17.59
CA GLY A 365 17.47 24.60 18.45
C GLY A 365 18.84 24.99 17.87
N ALA A 366 19.56 24.03 17.25
CA ALA A 366 20.81 24.30 16.57
C ALA A 366 20.63 25.22 15.35
N TYR A 367 19.54 25.02 14.59
CA TYR A 367 19.14 25.90 13.49
C TYR A 367 18.89 27.33 13.99
N VAL A 368 18.02 27.53 14.99
CA VAL A 368 17.71 28.87 15.54
C VAL A 368 18.96 29.55 16.11
N LYS A 369 19.83 28.81 16.79
CA LYS A 369 21.10 29.35 17.29
C LYS A 369 22.00 29.85 16.15
N LYS A 370 22.03 29.15 15.02
CA LYS A 370 22.86 29.51 13.85
C LYS A 370 22.25 30.65 13.04
N TYR A 371 20.92 30.72 13.00
CA TYR A 371 20.16 31.73 12.27
C TYR A 371 19.35 32.62 13.24
N PRO A 372 19.98 33.56 13.92
CA PRO A 372 19.37 34.33 15.03
C PRO A 372 18.33 35.34 14.56
N SER A 373 18.16 35.56 13.26
CA SER A 373 17.02 36.27 12.67
C SER A 373 15.70 35.53 12.85
N THR A 374 15.72 34.20 12.99
CA THR A 374 14.53 33.39 13.24
C THR A 374 13.94 33.72 14.63
N ARG A 375 12.74 34.27 14.67
CA ARG A 375 12.04 34.67 15.89
C ARG A 375 10.82 33.82 16.20
N TYR A 376 10.20 33.23 15.17
CA TYR A 376 8.95 32.51 15.28
C TYR A 376 9.05 31.15 14.64
N LEU A 377 8.56 30.14 15.35
CA LEU A 377 8.37 28.79 14.84
C LEU A 377 6.86 28.51 14.85
N PHE A 378 6.30 28.16 13.73
CA PHE A 378 4.88 27.88 13.59
C PHE A 378 4.63 26.73 12.62
N GLY A 379 3.43 26.17 12.61
CA GLY A 379 3.08 25.08 11.69
C GLY A 379 1.77 24.39 12.07
N PRO A 380 1.22 23.59 11.19
CA PRO A 380 -0.02 22.86 11.46
C PRO A 380 0.26 21.69 12.39
N VAL A 381 -0.64 21.48 13.35
CA VAL A 381 -0.59 20.35 14.29
C VAL A 381 -1.83 19.49 14.08
N SER A 382 -1.63 18.19 13.85
CA SER A 382 -2.70 17.20 13.78
C SER A 382 -3.02 16.66 15.18
N ILE A 383 -4.30 16.64 15.53
CA ILE A 383 -4.77 16.01 16.77
C ILE A 383 -5.48 14.71 16.38
N SER A 384 -4.98 13.57 16.88
CA SER A 384 -5.56 12.27 16.56
C SER A 384 -7.04 12.18 16.92
N VAL A 385 -7.83 11.62 16.01
CA VAL A 385 -9.26 11.34 16.24
C VAL A 385 -9.50 10.28 17.33
N SER A 386 -8.47 9.54 17.73
CA SER A 386 -8.54 8.58 18.85
C SER A 386 -8.70 9.25 20.21
N TYR A 387 -8.34 10.54 20.35
CA TYR A 387 -8.63 11.29 21.56
C TYR A 387 -10.14 11.57 21.69
N PRO A 388 -10.73 11.37 22.89
CA PRO A 388 -12.12 11.74 23.13
C PRO A 388 -12.41 13.19 22.77
N ARG A 389 -13.60 13.47 22.22
CA ARG A 389 -13.98 14.82 21.80
C ARG A 389 -13.76 15.90 22.88
N PRO A 390 -14.08 15.67 24.19
CA PRO A 390 -13.79 16.65 25.23
C PRO A 390 -12.30 16.96 25.37
N ALA A 391 -11.42 15.96 25.30
CA ALA A 391 -9.97 16.15 25.36
C ALA A 391 -9.44 16.93 24.15
N ARG A 392 -9.95 16.67 22.94
CA ARG A 392 -9.60 17.46 21.75
C ARG A 392 -10.03 18.91 21.87
N ASN A 393 -11.23 19.18 22.39
CA ASN A 393 -11.70 20.53 22.62
C ASN A 393 -10.84 21.29 23.63
N LEU A 394 -10.37 20.61 24.70
CA LEU A 394 -9.44 21.19 25.68
C LEU A 394 -8.08 21.57 25.10
N ILE A 395 -7.57 20.80 24.11
CA ILE A 395 -6.29 21.10 23.42
C ILE A 395 -6.44 22.32 22.51
N ILE A 396 -7.62 22.53 21.93
CA ILE A 396 -7.89 23.63 20.99
C ILE A 396 -8.24 24.94 21.72
N TYR A 397 -8.80 24.87 22.95
CA TYR A 397 -9.18 26.01 23.76
C TYR A 397 -7.96 26.69 24.38
#